data_decc583f30e53c0b05f4691959111a4d
#
_entry.id   decc583f30e53c0b05f4691959111a4d
#
_cell.length_a   1.000
_cell.length_b   1.000
_cell.length_c   1.000
_cell.angle_alpha   90.00
_cell.angle_beta   90.00
_cell.angle_gamma   90.00
#
_symmetry.space_group_name_H-M   'P 1'
#
loop_
_entity.id
_entity.type
_entity.pdbx_description
1 polymer ?
#
loop_
_entity_poly.entity_id
_entity_poly.type
_entity_poly.pdbx_seq_one_letter_code
_entity_poly.pdbx_strand_id
1 'polypeptide(L)'
;ENIAYKNDFKEAVDGLFSAIYHRFAFLNLSVDEVGYALASKDKFNAFVFEMGNSRLNAFCARGASDTGAGRFYTNVCADKNLKIKDAKFDNFTGSMKPYVKFPDATAVTPYFSGEIPDPFPECKITANPVSIEFGEKAGEIKFKDFEIFKDGRKIQNLHLITSANDINSKFSSRQFAAFSREVFDFGAQYEAVFSYEQAGVRNQSAQNAGTQVKQIKWSFKTKTPQNPYFDARDGDVLGVDADKTYEIFFRPKDCNDLMTRYSYKASGFMTPTVAQSGTNTLSVKLKGMAGDTLSIVAGGMSVKVRLKTSSPEVVRERRAFYVKAGVMIAGVIVIFSLIGRKMRR
;
A
#
# COMPACT_ATOMS: atom_id res chain seq x y z
N GLU A 1 -14.95 11.59 7.69
CA GLU A 1 -13.69 12.29 7.35
C GLU A 1 -12.54 11.30 7.30
N ASN A 2 -11.66 11.44 6.31
CA ASN A 2 -10.39 10.73 6.21
C ASN A 2 -9.25 11.72 5.99
N ILE A 3 -8.15 11.56 6.74
CA ILE A 3 -6.98 12.44 6.63
C ILE A 3 -5.74 11.60 6.38
N ALA A 4 -4.91 12.00 5.41
CA ALA A 4 -3.62 11.39 5.14
C ALA A 4 -2.49 12.42 5.09
N TYR A 5 -1.39 12.12 5.74
CA TYR A 5 -0.15 12.90 5.71
C TYR A 5 0.83 12.23 4.73
N LYS A 6 0.82 12.67 3.48
CA LYS A 6 1.61 12.09 2.38
C LYS A 6 2.22 13.18 1.50
N ASN A 7 3.18 12.79 0.64
CA ASN A 7 3.83 13.74 -0.24
C ASN A 7 2.96 14.15 -1.43
N ASP A 8 2.11 13.25 -1.91
CA ASP A 8 1.22 13.49 -3.04
C ASP A 8 -0.17 12.86 -2.84
N PHE A 9 -1.10 13.30 -3.68
CA PHE A 9 -2.50 12.86 -3.66
C PHE A 9 -2.66 11.35 -3.89
N LYS A 10 -1.89 10.79 -4.82
CA LYS A 10 -1.98 9.36 -5.13
C LYS A 10 -1.53 8.49 -3.96
N GLU A 11 -0.42 8.85 -3.31
CA GLU A 11 0.03 8.18 -2.09
C GLU A 11 -0.98 8.31 -0.95
N ALA A 12 -1.65 9.47 -0.83
CA ALA A 12 -2.68 9.69 0.18
C ALA A 12 -3.87 8.76 -0.03
N VAL A 13 -4.41 8.70 -1.25
CA VAL A 13 -5.54 7.82 -1.60
C VAL A 13 -5.14 6.35 -1.48
N ASP A 14 -4.00 5.93 -2.03
CA ASP A 14 -3.52 4.55 -1.95
C ASP A 14 -3.33 4.10 -0.48
N GLY A 15 -2.83 4.99 0.38
CA GLY A 15 -2.66 4.74 1.81
C GLY A 15 -4.00 4.54 2.52
N LEU A 16 -4.95 5.45 2.30
CA LEU A 16 -6.29 5.38 2.91
C LEU A 16 -7.09 4.16 2.42
N PHE A 17 -6.95 3.78 1.14
CA PHE A 17 -7.56 2.54 0.63
C PHE A 17 -6.85 1.27 1.10
N SER A 18 -5.60 1.34 1.52
CA SER A 18 -4.91 0.22 2.17
C SER A 18 -5.31 0.07 3.63
N ALA A 19 -5.65 1.17 4.31
CA ALA A 19 -6.12 1.22 5.68
C ALA A 19 -7.60 0.82 5.76
N ILE A 20 -7.92 -0.26 6.49
CA ILE A 20 -9.23 -0.91 6.37
C ILE A 20 -10.37 -0.07 6.92
N TYR A 21 -10.18 0.63 8.05
CA TYR A 21 -11.21 1.49 8.62
C TYR A 21 -11.46 2.72 7.77
N HIS A 22 -10.41 3.34 7.24
CA HIS A 22 -10.51 4.46 6.31
C HIS A 22 -11.13 4.05 4.98
N ARG A 23 -10.78 2.85 4.48
CA ARG A 23 -11.35 2.27 3.26
C ARG A 23 -12.86 2.15 3.33
N PHE A 24 -13.41 1.62 4.42
CA PHE A 24 -14.86 1.46 4.55
C PHE A 24 -15.60 2.79 4.57
N ALA A 25 -14.98 3.88 4.99
CA ALA A 25 -15.59 5.19 4.86
C ALA A 25 -15.75 5.62 3.38
N PHE A 26 -14.75 5.34 2.52
CA PHE A 26 -14.85 5.61 1.07
C PHE A 26 -15.78 4.64 0.34
N LEU A 27 -15.80 3.38 0.73
CA LEU A 27 -16.57 2.33 0.06
C LEU A 27 -17.99 2.19 0.60
N ASN A 28 -18.37 2.99 1.59
CA ASN A 28 -19.71 3.00 2.15
C ASN A 28 -20.73 3.22 1.04
N LEU A 29 -21.68 2.28 0.89
CA LEU A 29 -22.65 2.28 -0.18
C LEU A 29 -23.67 3.44 -0.12
N SER A 30 -23.70 4.19 0.99
CA SER A 30 -24.50 5.40 1.13
C SER A 30 -23.78 6.69 0.70
N VAL A 31 -22.49 6.62 0.39
CA VAL A 31 -21.66 7.75 -0.05
C VAL A 31 -21.69 7.84 -1.59
N ASP A 32 -21.98 9.02 -2.13
CA ASP A 32 -21.98 9.32 -3.56
C ASP A 32 -21.26 10.63 -3.90
N GLU A 33 -20.75 11.32 -2.88
CA GLU A 33 -19.98 12.55 -3.00
C GLU A 33 -18.71 12.47 -2.15
N VAL A 34 -17.65 13.10 -2.63
CA VAL A 34 -16.42 13.31 -1.85
C VAL A 34 -15.93 14.74 -2.04
N GLY A 35 -15.80 15.46 -0.92
CA GLY A 35 -15.09 16.74 -0.86
C GLY A 35 -13.63 16.47 -0.57
N TYR A 36 -12.74 17.28 -1.12
CA TYR A 36 -11.30 17.14 -0.94
C TYR A 36 -10.64 18.48 -0.69
N ALA A 37 -9.70 18.52 0.26
CA ALA A 37 -8.87 19.68 0.55
C ALA A 37 -7.42 19.27 0.78
N LEU A 38 -6.49 20.18 0.46
CA LEU A 38 -5.08 20.06 0.75
C LEU A 38 -4.65 21.24 1.63
N ALA A 39 -4.09 20.93 2.79
CA ALA A 39 -3.36 21.89 3.62
C ALA A 39 -1.88 21.53 3.64
N SER A 40 -1.01 22.53 3.40
CA SER A 40 0.43 22.34 3.41
C SER A 40 1.09 23.29 4.42
N LYS A 41 2.01 22.75 5.24
CA LYS A 41 2.84 23.55 6.15
C LYS A 41 4.24 22.95 6.18
N ASP A 42 5.24 23.76 5.86
CA ASP A 42 6.65 23.37 5.75
C ASP A 42 6.84 22.20 4.76
N LYS A 43 7.19 21.02 5.26
CA LYS A 43 7.37 19.78 4.48
C LYS A 43 6.21 18.81 4.61
N PHE A 44 5.12 19.19 5.28
CA PHE A 44 3.98 18.32 5.56
C PHE A 44 2.79 18.73 4.72
N ASN A 45 2.18 17.77 4.07
CA ASN A 45 0.90 17.91 3.39
C ASN A 45 -0.15 17.08 4.14
N ALA A 46 -1.30 17.67 4.37
CA ALA A 46 -2.48 16.99 4.90
C ALA A 46 -3.56 16.97 3.81
N PHE A 47 -3.87 15.78 3.31
CA PHE A 47 -4.98 15.55 2.39
C PHE A 47 -6.20 15.17 3.21
N VAL A 48 -7.27 15.93 3.10
CA VAL A 48 -8.51 15.75 3.83
C VAL A 48 -9.61 15.37 2.85
N PHE A 49 -10.37 14.33 3.17
CA PHE A 49 -11.48 13.82 2.39
C PHE A 49 -12.73 13.77 3.27
N GLU A 50 -13.78 14.45 2.82
CA GLU A 50 -15.11 14.43 3.44
C GLU A 50 -16.07 13.66 2.55
N MET A 51 -16.65 12.60 3.08
CA MET A 51 -17.62 11.79 2.37
C MET A 51 -19.01 12.34 2.59
N GLY A 52 -19.77 12.48 1.51
CA GLY A 52 -21.11 13.05 1.50
C GLY A 52 -22.15 12.15 0.83
N ASN A 53 -23.40 12.55 1.01
CA ASN A 53 -24.54 11.95 0.33
C ASN A 53 -25.40 13.07 -0.27
N SER A 54 -25.44 13.15 -1.60
CA SER A 54 -26.10 14.23 -2.35
C SER A 54 -27.59 14.36 -2.03
N ARG A 55 -28.27 13.24 -1.78
CA ARG A 55 -29.70 13.23 -1.42
C ARG A 55 -29.91 13.74 0.00
N LEU A 56 -29.08 13.31 0.95
CA LEU A 56 -29.12 13.85 2.30
C LEU A 56 -28.86 15.36 2.29
N ASN A 57 -27.85 15.80 1.55
CA ASN A 57 -27.54 17.22 1.38
C ASN A 57 -28.73 17.98 0.79
N ALA A 58 -29.41 17.43 -0.20
CA ALA A 58 -30.63 18.04 -0.77
C ALA A 58 -31.79 18.12 0.23
N PHE A 59 -31.95 17.14 1.14
CA PHE A 59 -32.96 17.26 2.22
C PHE A 59 -32.57 18.31 3.23
N CYS A 60 -31.32 18.34 3.65
CA CYS A 60 -30.82 19.35 4.60
C CYS A 60 -30.95 20.77 4.05
N ALA A 61 -30.66 20.97 2.77
CA ALA A 61 -30.72 22.27 2.10
C ALA A 61 -32.16 22.86 2.01
N ARG A 62 -33.20 22.03 2.13
CA ARG A 62 -34.59 22.52 2.17
C ARG A 62 -34.91 23.29 3.45
N GLY A 63 -34.13 23.09 4.52
CA GLY A 63 -34.31 23.81 5.78
C GLY A 63 -35.62 23.54 6.51
N ALA A 64 -36.39 22.50 6.13
CA ALA A 64 -37.71 22.20 6.65
C ALA A 64 -37.76 20.75 7.21
N SER A 65 -38.27 20.60 8.42
CA SER A 65 -38.50 19.29 9.04
C SER A 65 -39.73 18.61 8.39
N ASP A 66 -39.61 17.29 8.25
CA ASP A 66 -40.73 16.43 7.93
C ASP A 66 -41.71 16.38 9.11
N THR A 67 -43.00 16.21 8.83
CA THR A 67 -44.07 16.18 9.83
C THR A 67 -44.88 14.88 9.73
N GLY A 68 -45.79 14.66 10.70
CA GLY A 68 -46.69 13.52 10.75
C GLY A 68 -46.14 12.34 11.52
N ALA A 69 -46.85 11.21 11.53
CA ALA A 69 -46.48 10.01 12.25
C ALA A 69 -45.29 9.26 11.60
N GLY A 70 -44.50 8.51 12.35
CA GLY A 70 -43.40 7.67 11.88
C GLY A 70 -42.09 7.91 12.62
N ARG A 71 -41.03 7.21 12.17
CA ARG A 71 -39.69 7.39 12.66
C ARG A 71 -38.99 8.51 11.90
N PHE A 72 -38.10 9.22 12.59
CA PHE A 72 -37.33 10.32 12.02
C PHE A 72 -35.87 10.18 12.38
N TYR A 73 -35.01 10.50 11.44
CA TYR A 73 -33.60 10.81 11.73
C TYR A 73 -33.49 12.27 12.16
N THR A 74 -32.73 12.49 13.22
CA THR A 74 -32.36 13.80 13.75
C THR A 74 -30.85 13.92 13.83
N ASN A 75 -30.33 15.15 13.90
CA ASN A 75 -28.88 15.38 14.02
C ASN A 75 -28.05 14.88 12.83
N VAL A 76 -28.65 14.80 11.65
CA VAL A 76 -28.01 14.39 10.37
C VAL A 76 -27.71 15.56 9.45
N CYS A 77 -28.20 16.75 9.75
CA CYS A 77 -27.95 18.00 9.04
C CYS A 77 -27.14 18.96 9.92
N ALA A 78 -26.56 20.02 9.32
CA ALA A 78 -25.92 21.11 10.07
C ALA A 78 -26.88 21.74 11.08
N ASP A 79 -28.13 22.00 10.68
CA ASP A 79 -29.21 22.27 11.63
C ASP A 79 -29.68 20.97 12.29
N LYS A 80 -29.27 20.77 13.53
CA LYS A 80 -29.54 19.56 14.32
C LYS A 80 -31.03 19.35 14.65
N ASN A 81 -31.86 20.40 14.53
CA ASN A 81 -33.29 20.34 14.81
C ASN A 81 -34.12 19.78 13.64
N LEU A 82 -33.53 19.71 12.46
CA LEU A 82 -34.22 19.15 11.30
C LEU A 82 -34.52 17.67 11.50
N LYS A 83 -35.74 17.29 11.17
CA LYS A 83 -36.25 15.91 11.25
C LYS A 83 -36.50 15.40 9.83
N ILE A 84 -35.87 14.30 9.45
CA ILE A 84 -36.05 13.66 8.15
C ILE A 84 -36.71 12.30 8.36
N LYS A 85 -37.84 12.06 7.70
CA LYS A 85 -38.55 10.77 7.78
C LYS A 85 -37.67 9.61 7.37
N ASP A 86 -37.69 8.53 8.18
CA ASP A 86 -37.00 7.27 7.92
C ASP A 86 -37.30 6.71 6.51
N ALA A 87 -38.58 6.71 6.13
CA ALA A 87 -39.04 6.27 4.80
C ALA A 87 -38.38 7.00 3.60
N LYS A 88 -37.85 8.22 3.80
CA LYS A 88 -37.09 8.91 2.76
C LYS A 88 -35.71 8.30 2.54
N PHE A 89 -35.11 7.69 3.56
CA PHE A 89 -33.85 6.96 3.46
C PHE A 89 -34.01 5.59 2.79
N ASP A 90 -35.18 4.95 2.90
CA ASP A 90 -35.46 3.68 2.21
C ASP A 90 -35.29 3.78 0.68
N ASN A 91 -35.58 4.94 0.11
CA ASN A 91 -35.41 5.21 -1.31
C ASN A 91 -33.93 5.40 -1.71
N PHE A 92 -33.06 5.76 -0.78
CA PHE A 92 -31.62 5.84 -1.04
C PHE A 92 -31.00 4.49 -1.28
N THR A 93 -31.38 3.52 -0.45
CA THR A 93 -30.80 2.20 -0.46
C THR A 93 -31.34 1.31 -1.59
N GLY A 94 -32.43 1.75 -2.28
CA GLY A 94 -33.11 0.99 -3.33
C GLY A 94 -32.32 0.76 -4.61
N SER A 95 -31.41 1.67 -4.94
CA SER A 95 -30.59 1.64 -6.16
C SER A 95 -29.15 1.22 -5.92
N MET A 96 -28.77 0.89 -4.67
CA MET A 96 -27.41 0.55 -4.31
C MET A 96 -27.04 -0.87 -4.72
N LYS A 97 -25.78 -1.06 -5.06
CA LYS A 97 -25.21 -2.41 -5.23
C LYS A 97 -25.42 -3.22 -3.94
N PRO A 98 -25.65 -4.54 -4.03
CA PRO A 98 -25.89 -5.37 -2.84
C PRO A 98 -24.65 -5.45 -1.95
N TYR A 99 -23.45 -5.27 -2.50
CA TYR A 99 -22.18 -5.26 -1.81
C TYR A 99 -21.12 -4.50 -2.61
N VAL A 100 -20.06 -4.10 -1.93
CA VAL A 100 -18.81 -3.61 -2.51
C VAL A 100 -17.66 -4.49 -2.01
N LYS A 101 -16.72 -4.78 -2.88
CA LYS A 101 -15.53 -5.60 -2.62
C LYS A 101 -14.27 -4.83 -2.98
N PHE A 102 -13.19 -5.07 -2.25
CA PHE A 102 -11.91 -4.44 -2.52
C PHE A 102 -10.76 -5.37 -2.09
N PRO A 103 -9.66 -5.47 -2.87
CA PRO A 103 -9.43 -4.84 -4.17
C PRO A 103 -10.37 -5.35 -5.25
N ASP A 104 -10.63 -4.55 -6.30
CA ASP A 104 -11.43 -4.96 -7.46
C ASP A 104 -10.61 -4.72 -8.75
N ALA A 105 -11.06 -3.86 -9.65
CA ALA A 105 -10.41 -3.62 -10.95
C ALA A 105 -9.06 -2.88 -10.84
N THR A 106 -8.86 -2.06 -9.79
CA THR A 106 -7.63 -1.28 -9.60
C THR A 106 -6.56 -2.11 -8.90
N ALA A 107 -5.34 -2.10 -9.45
CA ALA A 107 -4.21 -2.75 -8.80
C ALA A 107 -3.82 -2.04 -7.49
N VAL A 108 -3.58 -2.83 -6.44
CA VAL A 108 -3.26 -2.33 -5.09
C VAL A 108 -1.81 -2.56 -4.70
N THR A 109 -1.31 -1.81 -3.75
CA THR A 109 -0.02 -2.07 -3.12
C THR A 109 -0.03 -3.47 -2.50
N PRO A 110 1.03 -4.28 -2.66
CA PRO A 110 1.03 -5.67 -2.20
C PRO A 110 1.09 -5.84 -0.68
N TYR A 111 1.31 -4.76 0.05
CA TYR A 111 1.48 -4.76 1.51
C TYR A 111 0.64 -3.66 2.17
N PHE A 112 0.51 -3.81 3.49
CA PHE A 112 -0.09 -2.85 4.41
C PHE A 112 0.76 -2.80 5.68
N SER A 113 1.03 -1.61 6.20
CA SER A 113 1.94 -1.40 7.35
C SER A 113 1.27 -0.70 8.54
N GLY A 114 -0.02 -0.96 8.74
CA GLY A 114 -0.78 -0.46 9.88
C GLY A 114 -1.51 0.88 9.65
N GLU A 115 -2.48 1.13 10.48
CA GLU A 115 -3.27 2.36 10.59
C GLU A 115 -3.53 2.66 12.08
N ILE A 116 -4.17 3.80 12.38
CA ILE A 116 -4.53 4.16 13.77
C ILE A 116 -6.04 4.40 13.84
N PRO A 117 -6.77 3.60 14.65
CA PRO A 117 -6.32 2.45 15.42
C PRO A 117 -5.94 1.25 14.53
N ASP A 118 -5.01 0.41 15.00
CA ASP A 118 -4.55 -0.74 14.22
C ASP A 118 -5.54 -1.92 14.35
N PRO A 119 -6.07 -2.46 13.24
CA PRO A 119 -6.97 -3.62 13.26
C PRO A 119 -6.26 -4.94 13.57
N PHE A 120 -4.93 -5.00 13.35
CA PHE A 120 -4.14 -6.22 13.50
C PHE A 120 -2.77 -5.96 14.12
N PRO A 121 -2.69 -5.50 15.39
CA PRO A 121 -1.45 -5.04 16.03
C PRO A 121 -0.43 -6.14 16.30
N GLU A 122 -0.78 -7.41 16.14
CA GLU A 122 0.18 -8.52 16.20
C GLU A 122 1.19 -8.49 15.04
N CYS A 123 0.86 -7.82 13.93
CA CYS A 123 1.67 -7.72 12.74
C CYS A 123 1.96 -6.27 12.38
N LYS A 124 3.23 -5.93 12.10
CA LYS A 124 3.65 -4.61 11.64
C LYS A 124 3.57 -4.41 10.14
N ILE A 125 3.56 -5.51 9.39
CA ILE A 125 3.41 -5.53 7.94
C ILE A 125 2.67 -6.79 7.52
N THR A 126 1.64 -6.63 6.69
CA THR A 126 0.81 -7.72 6.14
C THR A 126 0.65 -7.53 4.64
N ALA A 127 -0.04 -8.44 3.96
CA ALA A 127 -0.60 -8.11 2.66
C ALA A 127 -1.64 -6.99 2.77
N ASN A 128 -1.91 -6.29 1.65
CA ASN A 128 -3.03 -5.36 1.57
C ASN A 128 -4.33 -6.12 1.91
N PRO A 129 -5.13 -5.67 2.88
CA PRO A 129 -6.32 -6.39 3.28
C PRO A 129 -7.33 -6.50 2.13
N VAL A 130 -7.95 -7.67 2.02
CA VAL A 130 -9.06 -7.93 1.09
C VAL A 130 -10.36 -7.82 1.87
N SER A 131 -11.35 -7.08 1.35
CA SER A 131 -12.56 -6.77 2.10
C SER A 131 -13.83 -6.83 1.25
N ILE A 132 -14.94 -7.02 1.94
CA ILE A 132 -16.29 -6.90 1.38
C ILE A 132 -17.21 -6.22 2.40
N GLU A 133 -18.06 -5.34 1.90
CA GLU A 133 -19.12 -4.69 2.67
C GLU A 133 -20.46 -4.89 2.00
N PHE A 134 -21.47 -5.30 2.75
CA PHE A 134 -22.84 -5.50 2.29
C PHE A 134 -23.70 -4.26 2.58
N GLY A 135 -24.55 -3.92 1.62
CA GLY A 135 -25.55 -2.86 1.78
C GLY A 135 -26.61 -3.21 2.82
N GLU A 136 -27.30 -2.19 3.30
CA GLU A 136 -28.33 -2.34 4.34
C GLU A 136 -29.45 -3.32 3.96
N LYS A 137 -29.80 -3.39 2.68
CA LYS A 137 -30.85 -4.30 2.15
C LYS A 137 -30.41 -5.74 2.00
N ALA A 138 -29.14 -6.04 2.22
CA ALA A 138 -28.68 -7.42 2.14
C ALA A 138 -29.25 -8.35 3.25
N GLY A 139 -29.90 -7.74 4.28
CA GLY A 139 -30.38 -8.49 5.42
C GLY A 139 -29.21 -8.97 6.34
N GLU A 140 -29.47 -9.99 7.14
CA GLU A 140 -28.45 -10.59 8.01
C GLU A 140 -27.49 -11.44 7.19
N ILE A 141 -26.20 -11.17 7.31
CA ILE A 141 -25.12 -11.92 6.67
C ILE A 141 -24.46 -12.81 7.73
N LYS A 142 -24.59 -14.11 7.59
CA LYS A 142 -23.88 -15.08 8.44
C LYS A 142 -22.60 -15.51 7.74
N PHE A 143 -21.48 -14.98 8.21
CA PHE A 143 -20.14 -15.29 7.73
C PHE A 143 -19.84 -16.79 7.86
N LYS A 144 -19.23 -17.40 6.83
CA LYS A 144 -18.75 -18.77 6.82
C LYS A 144 -17.25 -18.87 6.62
N ASP A 145 -16.72 -18.28 5.54
CA ASP A 145 -15.30 -18.32 5.25
C ASP A 145 -14.89 -17.18 4.32
N PHE A 146 -13.61 -16.83 4.36
CA PHE A 146 -13.00 -15.87 3.46
C PHE A 146 -11.63 -16.40 3.04
N GLU A 147 -11.48 -16.75 1.76
CA GLU A 147 -10.30 -17.38 1.22
C GLU A 147 -9.65 -16.51 0.16
N ILE A 148 -8.33 -16.59 0.07
CA ILE A 148 -7.53 -15.91 -0.97
C ILE A 148 -6.66 -16.98 -1.63
N PHE A 149 -6.59 -16.93 -2.97
CA PHE A 149 -5.81 -17.85 -3.79
C PHE A 149 -4.82 -17.09 -4.67
N LYS A 150 -3.66 -17.70 -4.90
CA LYS A 150 -2.71 -17.33 -5.93
C LYS A 150 -2.39 -18.55 -6.79
N ASP A 151 -2.55 -18.44 -8.11
CA ASP A 151 -2.30 -19.54 -9.05
C ASP A 151 -3.01 -20.85 -8.66
N GLY A 152 -4.27 -20.72 -8.19
CA GLY A 152 -5.09 -21.82 -7.71
C GLY A 152 -4.71 -22.41 -6.34
N ARG A 153 -3.66 -21.88 -5.68
CA ARG A 153 -3.22 -22.32 -4.35
C ARG A 153 -3.76 -21.40 -3.27
N LYS A 154 -4.44 -21.97 -2.27
CA LYS A 154 -4.96 -21.21 -1.12
C LYS A 154 -3.82 -20.63 -0.31
N ILE A 155 -3.91 -19.33 -0.01
CA ILE A 155 -3.02 -18.64 0.94
C ILE A 155 -3.41 -19.11 2.34
N GLN A 156 -2.41 -19.53 3.09
CA GLN A 156 -2.59 -20.00 4.46
C GLN A 156 -2.47 -18.84 5.46
N ASN A 157 -2.88 -19.09 6.71
CA ASN A 157 -2.68 -18.18 7.83
C ASN A 157 -3.31 -16.78 7.64
N LEU A 158 -4.50 -16.72 7.05
CA LEU A 158 -5.28 -15.50 6.98
C LEU A 158 -5.80 -15.12 8.37
N HIS A 159 -5.68 -13.85 8.72
CA HIS A 159 -6.38 -13.26 9.85
C HIS A 159 -7.68 -12.63 9.35
N LEU A 160 -8.80 -13.20 9.78
CA LEU A 160 -10.14 -12.78 9.35
C LEU A 160 -10.74 -11.85 10.40
N ILE A 161 -11.18 -10.66 9.99
CA ILE A 161 -11.81 -9.67 10.85
C ILE A 161 -13.28 -9.52 10.49
N THR A 162 -14.11 -9.58 11.50
CA THR A 162 -15.55 -9.34 11.49
C THR A 162 -15.92 -8.43 12.66
N SER A 163 -17.15 -7.97 12.75
CA SER A 163 -17.62 -7.20 13.91
C SER A 163 -17.51 -7.95 15.25
N ALA A 164 -17.42 -9.28 15.22
CA ALA A 164 -17.34 -10.08 16.45
C ALA A 164 -15.93 -10.14 17.06
N ASN A 165 -14.89 -9.92 16.26
CA ASN A 165 -13.49 -10.03 16.68
C ASN A 165 -12.62 -8.81 16.33
N ASP A 166 -13.21 -7.75 15.80
CA ASP A 166 -12.52 -6.46 15.62
C ASP A 166 -12.20 -5.84 16.99
N ILE A 167 -10.93 -5.80 17.33
CA ILE A 167 -10.43 -5.30 18.62
C ILE A 167 -10.76 -3.83 18.87
N ASN A 168 -11.00 -3.05 17.80
CA ASN A 168 -11.31 -1.63 17.87
C ASN A 168 -12.83 -1.34 17.78
N SER A 169 -13.64 -2.40 17.60
CA SER A 169 -15.11 -2.30 17.50
C SER A 169 -15.58 -1.29 16.42
N LYS A 170 -14.86 -1.21 15.30
CA LYS A 170 -15.18 -0.31 14.18
C LYS A 170 -15.98 -1.01 13.07
N PHE A 171 -15.85 -2.35 12.93
CA PHE A 171 -16.59 -3.09 11.94
C PHE A 171 -18.06 -3.18 12.27
N SER A 172 -18.91 -2.91 11.30
CA SER A 172 -20.32 -3.27 11.35
C SER A 172 -20.50 -4.77 11.10
N SER A 173 -21.69 -5.31 11.39
CA SER A 173 -22.04 -6.71 11.10
C SER A 173 -22.09 -7.05 9.60
N ARG A 174 -21.87 -6.06 8.72
CA ARG A 174 -21.87 -6.20 7.26
C ARG A 174 -20.48 -6.04 6.63
N GLN A 175 -19.45 -5.83 7.43
CA GLN A 175 -18.08 -5.60 7.01
C GLN A 175 -17.20 -6.78 7.38
N PHE A 176 -16.41 -7.25 6.42
CA PHE A 176 -15.53 -8.41 6.55
C PHE A 176 -14.20 -8.13 5.88
N ALA A 177 -13.10 -8.53 6.49
CA ALA A 177 -11.78 -8.40 5.92
C ALA A 177 -10.92 -9.63 6.17
N ALA A 178 -10.00 -9.89 5.24
CA ALA A 178 -8.98 -10.92 5.32
C ALA A 178 -7.59 -10.29 5.17
N PHE A 179 -6.71 -10.51 6.13
CA PHE A 179 -5.31 -10.11 6.12
C PHE A 179 -4.44 -11.35 5.96
N SER A 180 -3.58 -11.39 4.95
CA SER A 180 -2.51 -12.37 4.91
C SER A 180 -1.33 -11.88 5.74
N ARG A 181 -0.78 -12.74 6.61
CA ARG A 181 0.46 -12.42 7.37
C ARG A 181 1.67 -12.28 6.45
N GLU A 182 1.63 -12.89 5.27
CA GLU A 182 2.64 -12.73 4.24
C GLU A 182 2.19 -11.68 3.23
N VAL A 183 3.09 -10.78 2.85
CA VAL A 183 2.85 -9.78 1.81
C VAL A 183 2.58 -10.45 0.46
N PHE A 184 1.74 -9.85 -0.35
CA PHE A 184 1.52 -10.30 -1.72
C PHE A 184 2.76 -10.07 -2.59
N ASP A 185 2.85 -10.76 -3.73
CA ASP A 185 3.88 -10.49 -4.72
C ASP A 185 3.50 -9.27 -5.57
N PHE A 186 4.50 -8.55 -6.07
CA PHE A 186 4.28 -7.45 -7.01
C PHE A 186 3.82 -7.96 -8.37
N GLY A 187 2.89 -7.24 -9.02
CA GLY A 187 2.40 -7.54 -10.36
C GLY A 187 1.66 -8.87 -10.49
N ALA A 188 1.26 -9.48 -9.38
CA ALA A 188 0.60 -10.78 -9.34
C ALA A 188 -0.93 -10.65 -9.34
N GLN A 189 -1.59 -11.72 -9.78
CA GLN A 189 -3.04 -11.86 -9.75
C GLN A 189 -3.45 -12.82 -8.64
N TYR A 190 -4.52 -12.45 -7.94
CA TYR A 190 -5.12 -13.20 -6.85
C TYR A 190 -6.61 -13.38 -7.10
N GLU A 191 -7.19 -14.40 -6.48
CA GLU A 191 -8.63 -14.62 -6.40
C GLU A 191 -9.06 -14.61 -4.94
N ALA A 192 -10.18 -13.96 -4.65
CA ALA A 192 -10.82 -13.96 -3.35
C ALA A 192 -12.18 -14.66 -3.43
N VAL A 193 -12.50 -15.44 -2.41
CA VAL A 193 -13.77 -16.19 -2.29
C VAL A 193 -14.37 -15.92 -0.92
N PHE A 194 -15.50 -15.23 -0.88
CA PHE A 194 -16.26 -14.97 0.32
C PHE A 194 -17.48 -15.86 0.38
N SER A 195 -17.61 -16.66 1.44
CA SER A 195 -18.70 -17.61 1.65
C SER A 195 -19.58 -17.16 2.81
N TYR A 196 -20.91 -17.16 2.61
CA TYR A 196 -21.87 -16.69 3.59
C TYR A 196 -23.23 -17.35 3.44
N GLU A 197 -24.03 -17.30 4.48
CA GLU A 197 -25.46 -17.54 4.46
C GLU A 197 -26.20 -16.22 4.61
N GLN A 198 -27.33 -16.08 3.92
CA GLN A 198 -28.18 -14.90 3.99
C GLN A 198 -29.54 -15.30 4.56
N ALA A 199 -29.91 -14.75 5.72
CA ALA A 199 -31.23 -14.94 6.28
C ALA A 199 -32.24 -13.97 5.62
N GLY A 200 -33.43 -14.47 5.32
CA GLY A 200 -34.57 -13.58 5.01
C GLY A 200 -35.04 -13.51 3.58
N VAL A 201 -34.45 -14.18 2.60
CA VAL A 201 -35.09 -14.36 1.28
C VAL A 201 -36.01 -15.58 1.33
N ARG A 202 -37.21 -15.41 1.91
CA ARG A 202 -38.27 -16.40 1.76
C ARG A 202 -38.76 -16.36 0.31
N ASN A 203 -38.27 -17.28 -0.50
CA ASN A 203 -38.99 -17.63 -1.73
C ASN A 203 -40.29 -18.34 -1.30
N GLN A 204 -41.44 -17.73 -1.60
CA GLN A 204 -42.78 -18.22 -1.25
C GLN A 204 -43.12 -19.61 -1.81
N SER A 205 -42.19 -20.24 -2.53
CA SER A 205 -42.42 -21.55 -3.20
C SER A 205 -41.57 -22.73 -2.73
N ALA A 206 -40.72 -22.57 -1.68
CA ALA A 206 -39.88 -23.65 -1.20
C ALA A 206 -40.28 -24.10 0.21
N GLN A 207 -40.95 -25.27 0.29
CA GLN A 207 -41.31 -25.96 1.53
C GLN A 207 -40.10 -26.51 2.32
N ASN A 208 -38.89 -26.44 1.77
CA ASN A 208 -37.63 -26.82 2.43
C ASN A 208 -36.61 -25.72 2.31
N ALA A 209 -36.69 -24.72 3.21
CA ALA A 209 -35.70 -23.65 3.32
C ALA A 209 -34.45 -24.16 4.09
N GLY A 210 -33.65 -24.99 3.47
CA GLY A 210 -32.28 -25.22 3.89
C GLY A 210 -31.49 -23.93 3.65
N THR A 211 -30.75 -23.47 4.63
CA THR A 211 -29.88 -22.29 4.51
C THR A 211 -28.79 -22.59 3.48
N GLN A 212 -28.89 -21.99 2.30
CA GLN A 212 -27.92 -22.23 1.24
C GLN A 212 -26.70 -21.33 1.43
N VAL A 213 -25.51 -21.91 1.47
CA VAL A 213 -24.26 -21.17 1.44
C VAL A 213 -24.10 -20.52 0.06
N LYS A 214 -23.92 -19.20 0.04
CA LYS A 214 -23.65 -18.40 -1.15
C LYS A 214 -22.16 -18.05 -1.19
N GLN A 215 -21.63 -17.86 -2.40
CA GLN A 215 -20.24 -17.45 -2.62
C GLN A 215 -20.18 -16.23 -3.53
N ILE A 216 -19.28 -15.31 -3.18
CA ILE A 216 -18.87 -14.18 -4.04
C ILE A 216 -17.40 -14.40 -4.36
N LYS A 217 -17.09 -14.51 -5.66
CA LYS A 217 -15.73 -14.69 -6.18
C LYS A 217 -15.32 -13.49 -7.00
N TRP A 218 -14.07 -13.07 -6.84
CA TRP A 218 -13.49 -12.01 -7.69
C TRP A 218 -11.97 -12.13 -7.75
N SER A 219 -11.41 -11.59 -8.83
CA SER A 219 -9.96 -11.49 -8.99
C SER A 219 -9.49 -10.06 -8.77
N PHE A 220 -8.28 -9.89 -8.29
CA PHE A 220 -7.62 -8.60 -8.15
C PHE A 220 -6.14 -8.71 -8.49
N LYS A 221 -5.48 -7.56 -8.68
CA LYS A 221 -4.05 -7.48 -9.01
C LYS A 221 -3.31 -6.60 -8.03
N THR A 222 -2.03 -6.87 -7.86
CA THR A 222 -1.09 -6.02 -7.16
C THR A 222 -0.33 -5.12 -8.13
N LYS A 223 0.13 -3.95 -7.64
CA LYS A 223 0.94 -3.01 -8.41
C LYS A 223 2.30 -3.61 -8.73
N THR A 224 2.84 -3.23 -9.91
CA THR A 224 4.24 -3.45 -10.26
C THR A 224 4.99 -2.15 -10.02
N PRO A 225 6.20 -2.15 -9.43
CA PRO A 225 7.05 -0.97 -9.34
C PRO A 225 7.33 -0.36 -10.71
N GLN A 226 7.48 0.97 -10.77
CA GLN A 226 7.75 1.67 -12.04
C GLN A 226 9.19 1.45 -12.52
N ASN A 227 10.14 1.45 -11.59
CA ASN A 227 11.52 1.13 -11.86
C ASN A 227 11.75 -0.39 -11.92
N PRO A 228 12.80 -0.88 -12.58
CA PRO A 228 13.26 -2.25 -12.40
C PRO A 228 13.43 -2.56 -10.92
N TYR A 229 12.92 -3.70 -10.47
CA TYR A 229 12.90 -4.03 -9.04
C TYR A 229 13.45 -5.42 -8.75
N PHE A 230 13.83 -5.60 -7.50
CA PHE A 230 14.20 -6.88 -6.91
C PHE A 230 13.33 -7.14 -5.68
N ASP A 231 12.80 -8.33 -5.60
CA ASP A 231 12.17 -8.88 -4.40
C ASP A 231 13.26 -9.65 -3.65
N ALA A 232 13.95 -8.94 -2.74
CA ALA A 232 15.19 -9.39 -2.14
C ALA A 232 14.96 -10.15 -0.83
N ARG A 233 15.76 -11.18 -0.64
CA ARG A 233 15.83 -11.98 0.59
C ARG A 233 17.21 -11.84 1.23
N ASP A 234 17.32 -12.27 2.48
CA ASP A 234 18.58 -12.25 3.21
C ASP A 234 19.66 -13.06 2.49
N GLY A 235 20.83 -12.46 2.30
CA GLY A 235 21.98 -13.07 1.62
C GLY A 235 21.99 -12.90 0.10
N ASP A 236 20.98 -12.29 -0.53
CA ASP A 236 20.93 -12.13 -1.98
C ASP A 236 22.06 -11.27 -2.52
N VAL A 237 22.51 -11.63 -3.75
CA VAL A 237 23.46 -10.85 -4.55
C VAL A 237 22.75 -10.37 -5.83
N LEU A 238 22.45 -9.08 -5.87
CA LEU A 238 21.69 -8.44 -6.93
C LEU A 238 22.63 -7.78 -7.94
N GLY A 239 22.44 -8.06 -9.21
CA GLY A 239 23.22 -7.45 -10.28
C GLY A 239 22.49 -6.28 -10.93
N VAL A 240 23.07 -5.08 -10.88
CA VAL A 240 22.49 -3.85 -11.44
C VAL A 240 23.43 -3.19 -12.44
N ASP A 241 22.87 -2.41 -13.37
CA ASP A 241 23.66 -1.57 -14.27
C ASP A 241 23.95 -0.23 -13.61
N ALA A 242 25.11 0.34 -13.93
CA ALA A 242 25.48 1.67 -13.48
C ALA A 242 24.49 2.74 -13.99
N ASP A 243 24.32 3.79 -13.20
CA ASP A 243 23.51 4.99 -13.52
C ASP A 243 22.00 4.77 -13.68
N LYS A 244 21.52 3.52 -13.54
CA LYS A 244 20.09 3.19 -13.51
C LYS A 244 19.56 3.16 -12.07
N THR A 245 18.30 3.54 -11.91
CA THR A 245 17.58 3.44 -10.63
C THR A 245 16.86 2.09 -10.57
N TYR A 246 16.99 1.43 -9.42
CA TYR A 246 16.31 0.16 -9.09
C TYR A 246 15.57 0.30 -7.78
N GLU A 247 14.43 -0.38 -7.66
CA GLU A 247 13.73 -0.57 -6.39
C GLU A 247 14.13 -1.93 -5.80
N ILE A 248 14.54 -1.95 -4.53
CA ILE A 248 14.85 -3.18 -3.81
C ILE A 248 13.84 -3.31 -2.69
N PHE A 249 12.91 -4.22 -2.82
CA PHE A 249 11.96 -4.58 -1.78
C PHE A 249 12.58 -5.67 -0.90
N PHE A 250 12.77 -5.38 0.37
CA PHE A 250 13.25 -6.32 1.38
C PHE A 250 12.06 -7.12 1.89
N ARG A 251 11.89 -8.33 1.36
CA ARG A 251 10.73 -9.18 1.68
C ARG A 251 10.75 -9.57 3.15
N PRO A 252 9.70 -9.23 3.92
CA PRO A 252 9.62 -9.60 5.33
C PRO A 252 9.78 -11.10 5.53
N LYS A 253 10.55 -11.53 6.53
CA LYS A 253 10.66 -12.94 6.95
C LYS A 253 9.40 -13.40 7.69
N ASP A 254 8.81 -12.48 8.43
CA ASP A 254 7.52 -12.63 9.11
C ASP A 254 6.81 -11.28 9.19
N CYS A 255 5.57 -11.27 9.68
CA CYS A 255 4.75 -10.07 9.69
C CYS A 255 5.20 -8.98 10.70
N ASN A 256 6.26 -9.19 11.47
CA ASN A 256 6.87 -8.19 12.35
C ASN A 256 8.13 -7.55 11.77
N ASP A 257 8.61 -8.03 10.63
CA ASP A 257 9.83 -7.58 9.97
C ASP A 257 9.58 -6.32 9.12
N LEU A 258 9.21 -5.23 9.80
CA LEU A 258 9.05 -3.91 9.20
C LEU A 258 10.38 -3.17 9.22
N MET A 259 10.87 -2.76 8.04
CA MET A 259 12.08 -1.94 7.89
C MET A 259 11.86 -0.52 8.44
N THR A 260 12.44 -0.22 9.59
CA THR A 260 12.42 1.12 10.20
C THR A 260 13.73 1.88 10.00
N ARG A 261 14.81 1.19 9.64
CA ARG A 261 16.13 1.75 9.42
C ARG A 261 16.93 0.88 8.43
N TYR A 262 17.85 1.52 7.76
CA TYR A 262 18.83 0.85 6.88
C TYR A 262 20.19 1.50 7.01
N SER A 263 21.22 0.74 6.64
CA SER A 263 22.59 1.23 6.48
C SER A 263 23.23 0.58 5.27
N TYR A 264 24.26 1.21 4.71
CA TYR A 264 24.98 0.63 3.59
C TYR A 264 26.45 0.96 3.63
N LYS A 265 27.26 0.09 2.97
CA LYS A 265 28.70 0.27 2.78
C LYS A 265 29.06 -0.02 1.34
N ALA A 266 29.64 0.96 0.66
CA ALA A 266 30.14 0.83 -0.69
C ALA A 266 31.58 0.34 -0.71
N SER A 267 31.96 -0.42 -1.74
CA SER A 267 33.34 -0.80 -2.05
C SER A 267 33.89 0.04 -3.20
N GLY A 268 35.22 0.11 -3.31
CA GLY A 268 35.90 0.78 -4.41
C GLY A 268 35.62 2.29 -4.46
N PHE A 269 35.43 2.81 -5.69
CA PHE A 269 35.14 4.22 -5.97
C PHE A 269 33.65 4.46 -6.25
N MET A 270 32.80 3.57 -5.72
CA MET A 270 31.36 3.67 -5.93
C MET A 270 30.75 4.86 -5.16
N THR A 271 29.90 5.61 -5.86
CA THR A 271 29.04 6.62 -5.27
C THR A 271 27.58 6.15 -5.31
N PRO A 272 27.03 5.67 -4.17
CA PRO A 272 25.65 5.24 -4.10
C PRO A 272 24.71 6.40 -3.79
N THR A 273 23.54 6.40 -4.41
CA THR A 273 22.35 7.16 -3.98
C THR A 273 21.35 6.14 -3.50
N VAL A 274 21.04 6.15 -2.20
CA VAL A 274 20.11 5.22 -1.56
C VAL A 274 19.12 6.01 -0.75
N ALA A 275 17.83 5.78 -0.98
CA ALA A 275 16.75 6.44 -0.25
C ALA A 275 15.60 5.45 -0.02
N GLN A 276 14.88 5.58 1.08
CA GLN A 276 13.66 4.83 1.28
C GLN A 276 12.58 5.38 0.34
N SER A 277 12.00 4.52 -0.51
CA SER A 277 10.97 4.86 -1.50
C SER A 277 9.59 4.28 -1.15
N GLY A 278 9.53 3.42 -0.15
CA GLY A 278 8.29 2.80 0.32
C GLY A 278 8.51 1.91 1.54
N THR A 279 7.45 1.26 1.98
CA THR A 279 7.54 0.26 3.07
C THR A 279 8.45 -0.87 2.62
N ASN A 280 9.43 -1.22 3.42
CA ASN A 280 10.47 -2.23 3.13
C ASN A 280 11.16 -2.06 1.76
N THR A 281 11.17 -0.83 1.19
CA THR A 281 11.68 -0.59 -0.16
C THR A 281 12.71 0.53 -0.17
N LEU A 282 13.85 0.26 -0.80
CA LEU A 282 14.89 1.26 -1.08
C LEU A 282 15.01 1.49 -2.57
N SER A 283 15.05 2.76 -2.97
CA SER A 283 15.49 3.21 -4.29
C SER A 283 17.00 3.31 -4.30
N VAL A 284 17.66 2.63 -5.24
CA VAL A 284 19.12 2.53 -5.33
C VAL A 284 19.59 2.90 -6.72
N LYS A 285 20.50 3.88 -6.78
CA LYS A 285 21.22 4.25 -8.00
C LYS A 285 22.72 4.29 -7.72
N LEU A 286 23.51 3.58 -8.52
CA LEU A 286 24.94 3.41 -8.28
C LEU A 286 25.76 3.99 -9.43
N LYS A 287 26.77 4.81 -9.09
CA LYS A 287 27.84 5.21 -9.98
C LYS A 287 29.13 4.51 -9.55
N GLY A 288 29.86 3.86 -10.46
CA GLY A 288 31.06 3.11 -10.13
C GLY A 288 31.60 2.28 -11.28
N MET A 289 32.49 1.35 -10.98
CA MET A 289 33.09 0.43 -11.93
C MET A 289 32.40 -0.93 -11.88
N ALA A 290 32.36 -1.64 -12.99
CA ALA A 290 31.89 -3.02 -13.01
C ALA A 290 32.65 -3.86 -11.99
N GLY A 291 31.90 -4.62 -11.18
CA GLY A 291 32.46 -5.42 -10.09
C GLY A 291 32.42 -4.74 -8.72
N ASP A 292 32.27 -3.40 -8.64
CA ASP A 292 32.07 -2.71 -7.37
C ASP A 292 30.79 -3.20 -6.69
N THR A 293 30.79 -3.19 -5.35
CA THR A 293 29.67 -3.73 -4.57
C THR A 293 29.18 -2.75 -3.51
N LEU A 294 27.87 -2.73 -3.31
CA LEU A 294 27.18 -2.06 -2.20
C LEU A 294 26.58 -3.14 -1.30
N SER A 295 27.01 -3.19 -0.04
CA SER A 295 26.36 -4.03 0.98
C SER A 295 25.30 -3.18 1.69
N ILE A 296 24.05 -3.66 1.73
CA ILE A 296 22.92 -3.00 2.39
C ILE A 296 22.46 -3.91 3.52
N VAL A 297 22.23 -3.31 4.70
CA VAL A 297 21.55 -3.96 5.82
C VAL A 297 20.27 -3.20 6.10
N ALA A 298 19.13 -3.89 6.02
CA ALA A 298 17.80 -3.32 6.19
C ALA A 298 16.87 -4.36 6.83
N GLY A 299 16.13 -3.99 7.88
CA GLY A 299 15.19 -4.90 8.55
C GLY A 299 15.85 -6.20 9.06
N GLY A 300 17.11 -6.17 9.48
CA GLY A 300 17.83 -7.38 9.89
C GLY A 300 18.29 -8.31 8.75
N MET A 301 18.03 -7.93 7.48
CA MET A 301 18.51 -8.62 6.27
C MET A 301 19.76 -7.95 5.71
N SER A 302 20.65 -8.74 5.12
CA SER A 302 21.85 -8.28 4.43
C SER A 302 21.77 -8.65 2.95
N VAL A 303 21.86 -7.65 2.08
CA VAL A 303 21.82 -7.80 0.62
C VAL A 303 23.05 -7.16 0.00
N LYS A 304 23.65 -7.81 -0.99
CA LYS A 304 24.77 -7.27 -1.74
C LYS A 304 24.33 -6.88 -3.15
N VAL A 305 24.55 -5.62 -3.53
CA VAL A 305 24.27 -5.12 -4.87
C VAL A 305 25.60 -4.98 -5.61
N ARG A 306 25.73 -5.61 -6.80
CA ARG A 306 26.95 -5.60 -7.62
C ARG A 306 26.71 -4.90 -8.94
N LEU A 307 27.60 -3.98 -9.32
CA LEU A 307 27.60 -3.35 -10.64
C LEU A 307 28.00 -4.35 -11.73
N LYS A 308 27.15 -4.53 -12.74
CA LYS A 308 27.43 -5.29 -13.96
C LYS A 308 28.18 -4.46 -15.00
N THR A 309 27.89 -3.15 -15.03
CA THR A 309 28.46 -2.20 -15.98
C THR A 309 29.18 -1.08 -15.23
N SER A 310 30.06 -0.35 -15.92
CA SER A 310 30.74 0.81 -15.38
C SER A 310 30.05 2.10 -15.79
N SER A 311 30.01 3.11 -14.90
CA SER A 311 29.57 4.45 -15.22
C SER A 311 30.54 5.11 -16.21
N PRO A 312 30.09 5.64 -17.36
CA PRO A 312 30.98 6.30 -18.33
C PRO A 312 31.75 7.49 -17.73
N GLU A 313 31.15 8.21 -16.82
CA GLU A 313 31.75 9.33 -16.08
C GLU A 313 32.93 8.83 -15.23
N VAL A 314 32.73 7.82 -14.41
CA VAL A 314 33.75 7.24 -13.53
C VAL A 314 34.91 6.66 -14.36
N VAL A 315 34.63 6.01 -15.48
CA VAL A 315 35.68 5.53 -16.42
C VAL A 315 36.54 6.67 -16.97
N ARG A 316 35.93 7.79 -17.37
CA ARG A 316 36.65 8.98 -17.86
C ARG A 316 37.52 9.61 -16.78
N GLU A 317 36.97 9.82 -15.57
CA GLU A 317 37.69 10.40 -14.45
C GLU A 317 38.89 9.53 -14.04
N ARG A 318 38.70 8.22 -14.00
CA ARG A 318 39.76 7.28 -13.67
C ARG A 318 40.88 7.27 -14.73
N ARG A 319 40.51 7.33 -16.02
CA ARG A 319 41.51 7.49 -17.10
C ARG A 319 42.27 8.80 -16.96
N ALA A 320 41.60 9.91 -16.74
CA ALA A 320 42.24 11.22 -16.55
C ALA A 320 43.18 11.22 -15.35
N PHE A 321 42.80 10.56 -14.24
CA PHE A 321 43.64 10.40 -13.06
C PHE A 321 44.94 9.65 -13.36
N TYR A 322 44.86 8.49 -14.04
CA TYR A 322 46.03 7.70 -14.41
C TYR A 322 46.96 8.44 -15.40
N VAL A 323 46.41 9.17 -16.34
CA VAL A 323 47.20 10.01 -17.24
C VAL A 323 47.96 11.08 -16.47
N LYS A 324 47.30 11.82 -15.58
CA LYS A 324 47.97 12.84 -14.72
C LYS A 324 49.01 12.22 -13.80
N ALA A 325 48.72 11.09 -13.19
CA ALA A 325 49.68 10.39 -12.31
C ALA A 325 50.88 9.91 -13.10
N GLY A 326 50.66 9.35 -14.28
CA GLY A 326 51.76 8.94 -15.19
C GLY A 326 52.66 10.08 -15.63
N VAL A 327 52.09 11.25 -15.95
CA VAL A 327 52.85 12.46 -16.30
C VAL A 327 53.67 12.96 -15.09
N MET A 328 53.10 12.95 -13.89
CA MET A 328 53.85 13.33 -12.67
C MET A 328 55.02 12.37 -12.39
N ILE A 329 54.81 11.07 -12.51
CA ILE A 329 55.87 10.07 -12.29
C ILE A 329 56.99 10.26 -13.34
N ALA A 330 56.64 10.43 -14.60
CA ALA A 330 57.62 10.68 -15.66
C ALA A 330 58.43 11.97 -15.41
N GLY A 331 57.76 13.04 -14.97
CA GLY A 331 58.42 14.32 -14.59
C GLY A 331 59.41 14.13 -13.44
N VAL A 332 59.07 13.37 -12.40
CA VAL A 332 59.95 13.06 -11.26
C VAL A 332 61.17 12.28 -11.74
N ILE A 333 60.98 11.24 -12.58
CA ILE A 333 62.09 10.48 -13.14
C ILE A 333 63.05 11.34 -13.93
N VAL A 334 62.54 12.25 -14.77
CA VAL A 334 63.37 13.21 -15.55
C VAL A 334 64.17 14.12 -14.63
N ILE A 335 63.56 14.69 -13.57
CA ILE A 335 64.24 15.51 -12.61
C ILE A 335 65.39 14.76 -11.90
N PHE A 336 65.13 13.55 -11.40
CA PHE A 336 66.16 12.75 -10.75
C PHE A 336 67.26 12.37 -11.73
N SER A 337 66.99 12.12 -12.99
CA SER A 337 68.03 11.81 -14.01
C SER A 337 68.89 13.01 -14.30
N LEU A 338 68.31 14.23 -14.34
CA LEU A 338 69.08 15.49 -14.52
C LEU A 338 69.96 15.82 -13.31
N ILE A 339 69.47 15.63 -12.11
CA ILE A 339 70.28 15.83 -10.88
C ILE A 339 71.42 14.80 -10.82
N GLY A 340 71.17 13.54 -11.11
CA GLY A 340 72.19 12.50 -11.13
C GLY A 340 73.28 12.73 -12.18
N ARG A 341 72.97 13.34 -13.32
CA ARG A 341 73.93 13.78 -14.32
C ARG A 341 74.79 14.96 -13.84
N LYS A 342 74.20 15.89 -13.08
CA LYS A 342 74.87 17.08 -12.56
C LYS A 342 75.84 16.73 -11.40
N MET A 343 75.60 15.69 -10.66
CA MET A 343 76.46 15.19 -9.58
C MET A 343 77.62 14.29 -10.08
N ARG A 344 77.60 13.89 -11.35
CA ARG A 344 78.72 13.10 -11.97
C ARG A 344 79.66 13.94 -12.81
N ARG A 345 79.47 15.27 -12.90
CA ARG A 345 80.40 16.25 -13.44
C ARG A 345 81.01 17.07 -12.29
#